data_9a88fc9a154a38f68a842d157745de4c
#
_entry.id   9a88fc9a154a38f68a842d157745de4c
#
_cell.length_a   1.000
_cell.length_b   1.000
_cell.length_c   1.000
_cell.angle_alpha   90.00
_cell.angle_beta   90.00
_cell.angle_gamma   90.00
#
_symmetry.space_group_name_H-M   'P 1'
#
loop_
_entity.id
_entity.type
_entity.pdbx_description
1 polymer ?
#
loop_
_entity_poly.entity_id
_entity_poly.type
_entity_poly.pdbx_seq_one_letter_code
_entity_poly.pdbx_strand_id
1 'polypeptide(L)'
;MICCGTNAPMQHGHDKAGTSAHLELSLEQTDLVFYSGERIRGALIVHVTAPVTISGVELRFRGAARARWREVGTEGSRKTEVEHEKEEIYFDDRFCLWGKVADDSRWESREVLNRGRHLFPFQYKLPDGIPCSFEGPDASIRYTIHGALVRVAGANVTTNKTITVLRDLDVKKDSEKKSPTSRHTLEDHAERTFSTTCCRPSRVSCSLCVPKRSFVPGETIHADIQIHNMTMKKSGVCRLQLKQLVTYGESHCRPILLEEIEFHEGMRPGQRRQWNSLSLAVPPTCPSRLSKCRVIDVRYCVAIECQFSDSVLYAAVPITIVTVPERGIIPVRWSYQECEQDYRDDVNEDKSTDEIFRPKYKFFEELKDIRKDKYFILKLRQSPGIKRRLLGNEAESRGDSEAVNESKA
;
A
#
# COMPACT_ATOMS: atom_id res chain seq x y z
N MET A 1 -38.35 -14.32 -22.49
CA MET A 1 -37.58 -13.45 -21.59
C MET A 1 -36.65 -14.36 -20.78
N ILE A 2 -35.40 -14.39 -21.11
CA ILE A 2 -34.40 -15.33 -20.60
C ILE A 2 -33.48 -14.52 -19.70
N CYS A 3 -33.53 -14.82 -18.39
CA CYS A 3 -32.60 -14.27 -17.42
C CYS A 3 -31.31 -15.09 -17.46
N CYS A 4 -30.23 -14.52 -17.97
CA CYS A 4 -28.89 -15.09 -17.86
C CYS A 4 -28.34 -14.84 -16.45
N GLY A 5 -28.29 -15.89 -15.63
CA GLY A 5 -27.52 -15.92 -14.40
C GLY A 5 -26.04 -16.11 -14.73
N THR A 6 -25.21 -15.15 -14.37
CA THR A 6 -23.75 -15.28 -14.44
C THR A 6 -23.29 -16.11 -13.23
N ASN A 7 -22.90 -17.34 -13.50
CA ASN A 7 -22.20 -18.21 -12.53
C ASN A 7 -20.76 -17.68 -12.36
N ALA A 8 -20.43 -17.21 -11.17
CA ALA A 8 -19.05 -17.02 -10.74
C ALA A 8 -18.37 -18.40 -10.63
N PRO A 9 -17.10 -18.56 -11.04
CA PRO A 9 -16.41 -19.84 -10.96
C PRO A 9 -16.19 -20.23 -9.50
N MET A 10 -16.67 -21.42 -9.12
CA MET A 10 -16.30 -22.08 -7.87
C MET A 10 -14.81 -22.38 -7.90
N GLN A 11 -14.07 -21.78 -6.98
CA GLN A 11 -12.68 -22.14 -6.74
C GLN A 11 -12.64 -23.50 -6.05
N HIS A 12 -12.21 -24.52 -6.78
CA HIS A 12 -11.97 -25.84 -6.26
C HIS A 12 -10.63 -25.88 -5.50
N GLY A 13 -10.70 -25.92 -4.17
CA GLY A 13 -9.57 -26.37 -3.37
C GLY A 13 -9.21 -27.83 -3.74
N HIS A 14 -7.94 -28.13 -3.94
CA HIS A 14 -7.44 -29.45 -4.27
C HIS A 14 -7.87 -30.51 -3.27
N ASP A 15 -8.87 -31.30 -3.61
CA ASP A 15 -9.28 -32.51 -2.90
C ASP A 15 -8.20 -33.58 -2.97
N LYS A 16 -7.44 -33.76 -1.89
CA LYS A 16 -6.74 -35.02 -1.64
C LYS A 16 -7.81 -36.03 -1.22
N ALA A 17 -7.92 -37.10 -2.01
CA ALA A 17 -8.86 -38.16 -1.85
C ALA A 17 -9.02 -38.61 -0.36
N GLY A 18 -10.25 -38.56 0.20
CA GLY A 18 -10.61 -39.17 1.45
C GLY A 18 -11.00 -38.27 2.62
N THR A 19 -11.14 -36.96 2.44
CA THR A 19 -11.60 -36.09 3.55
C THR A 19 -13.11 -36.10 3.67
N SER A 20 -13.61 -36.54 4.83
CA SER A 20 -15.06 -36.57 5.17
C SER A 20 -15.63 -35.18 5.52
N ALA A 21 -14.82 -34.11 5.45
CA ALA A 21 -15.23 -32.76 5.77
C ALA A 21 -14.48 -31.71 4.89
N HIS A 22 -15.17 -30.61 4.58
CA HIS A 22 -14.64 -29.44 3.89
C HIS A 22 -14.98 -28.17 4.68
N LEU A 23 -14.04 -27.20 4.70
CA LEU A 23 -14.20 -25.92 5.37
C LEU A 23 -14.33 -24.79 4.36
N GLU A 24 -15.29 -23.89 4.63
CA GLU A 24 -15.48 -22.65 3.90
C GLU A 24 -15.50 -21.48 4.87
N LEU A 25 -14.73 -20.43 4.60
CA LEU A 25 -14.74 -19.18 5.36
C LEU A 25 -15.54 -18.13 4.59
N SER A 26 -16.73 -17.79 5.08
CA SER A 26 -17.62 -16.79 4.51
C SER A 26 -17.55 -15.51 5.33
N LEU A 27 -17.29 -14.37 4.67
CA LEU A 27 -17.29 -13.04 5.29
C LEU A 27 -18.48 -12.24 4.77
N GLU A 28 -19.07 -11.37 5.62
CA GLU A 28 -20.16 -10.47 5.20
C GLU A 28 -19.69 -9.50 4.13
N GLN A 29 -18.42 -9.06 4.23
CA GLN A 29 -17.81 -8.11 3.30
C GLN A 29 -17.13 -8.84 2.14
N THR A 30 -17.67 -8.70 0.94
CA THR A 30 -17.26 -9.49 -0.24
C THR A 30 -15.99 -8.97 -0.91
N ASP A 31 -15.68 -7.68 -0.78
CA ASP A 31 -14.45 -7.07 -1.32
C ASP A 31 -13.19 -7.42 -0.53
N LEU A 32 -13.36 -7.98 0.69
CA LEU A 32 -12.30 -8.37 1.62
C LEU A 32 -11.39 -7.20 2.03
N VAL A 33 -11.91 -5.98 2.03
CA VAL A 33 -11.18 -4.77 2.43
C VAL A 33 -11.75 -4.25 3.74
N PHE A 34 -10.90 -4.10 4.75
CA PHE A 34 -11.27 -3.64 6.10
C PHE A 34 -10.36 -2.50 6.53
N TYR A 35 -10.86 -1.66 7.42
CA TYR A 35 -10.04 -0.61 8.03
C TYR A 35 -9.51 -1.04 9.40
N SER A 36 -8.35 -0.51 9.76
CA SER A 36 -7.80 -0.66 11.12
C SER A 36 -8.85 -0.25 12.17
N GLY A 37 -9.11 -1.12 13.15
CA GLY A 37 -10.16 -0.95 14.17
C GLY A 37 -11.56 -1.40 13.75
N GLU A 38 -11.77 -1.80 12.50
CA GLU A 38 -13.06 -2.29 12.00
C GLU A 38 -13.39 -3.69 12.51
N ARG A 39 -14.66 -4.06 12.46
CA ARG A 39 -15.15 -5.37 12.86
C ARG A 39 -15.36 -6.27 11.65
N ILE A 40 -14.68 -7.40 11.64
CA ILE A 40 -14.89 -8.49 10.69
C ILE A 40 -16.01 -9.36 11.21
N ARG A 41 -17.02 -9.63 10.36
CA ARG A 41 -18.10 -10.56 10.65
C ARG A 41 -18.16 -11.61 9.57
N GLY A 42 -18.52 -12.82 9.98
CA GLY A 42 -18.61 -13.94 9.05
C GLY A 42 -19.00 -15.23 9.74
N ALA A 43 -18.82 -16.33 9.02
CA ALA A 43 -19.03 -17.67 9.54
C ALA A 43 -18.00 -18.64 8.97
N LEU A 44 -17.52 -19.54 9.81
CA LEU A 44 -16.82 -20.75 9.39
C LEU A 44 -17.85 -21.83 9.13
N ILE A 45 -17.93 -22.32 7.92
CA ILE A 45 -18.90 -23.31 7.46
C ILE A 45 -18.17 -24.65 7.30
N VAL A 46 -18.68 -25.68 7.98
CA VAL A 46 -18.16 -27.05 7.91
C VAL A 46 -19.16 -27.92 7.17
N HIS A 47 -18.78 -28.43 6.02
CA HIS A 47 -19.54 -29.41 5.26
C HIS A 47 -19.02 -30.81 5.58
N VAL A 48 -19.84 -31.63 6.20
CA VAL A 48 -19.49 -32.99 6.61
C VAL A 48 -20.24 -34.00 5.73
N THR A 49 -19.51 -34.85 5.04
CA THR A 49 -20.07 -35.90 4.15
C THR A 49 -20.28 -37.21 4.86
N ALA A 50 -19.49 -37.51 5.89
CA ALA A 50 -19.64 -38.68 6.81
C ALA A 50 -19.26 -38.24 8.23
N PRO A 51 -19.89 -38.82 9.28
CA PRO A 51 -19.61 -38.43 10.66
C PRO A 51 -18.12 -38.42 10.97
N VAL A 52 -17.63 -37.32 11.57
CA VAL A 52 -16.23 -37.11 11.91
C VAL A 52 -16.08 -36.79 13.40
N THR A 53 -15.11 -37.44 14.05
CA THR A 53 -14.77 -37.16 15.45
C THR A 53 -13.70 -36.05 15.49
N ILE A 54 -14.01 -34.98 16.20
CA ILE A 54 -13.18 -33.78 16.31
C ILE A 54 -12.94 -33.39 17.76
N SER A 55 -11.87 -32.67 18.02
CA SER A 55 -11.60 -32.01 19.29
C SER A 55 -12.26 -30.65 19.35
N GLY A 56 -12.31 -29.93 18.21
CA GLY A 56 -12.94 -28.61 18.14
C GLY A 56 -12.88 -27.97 16.76
N VAL A 57 -13.51 -26.81 16.69
CA VAL A 57 -13.47 -25.87 15.54
C VAL A 57 -12.78 -24.60 15.97
N GLU A 58 -11.68 -24.28 15.33
CA GLU A 58 -10.84 -23.14 15.65
C GLU A 58 -10.87 -22.07 14.59
N LEU A 59 -10.67 -20.83 15.02
CA LEU A 59 -10.42 -19.67 14.18
C LEU A 59 -9.22 -18.91 14.72
N ARG A 60 -8.28 -18.56 13.82
CA ARG A 60 -7.09 -17.76 14.15
C ARG A 60 -7.03 -16.54 13.27
N PHE A 61 -6.89 -15.38 13.88
CA PHE A 61 -6.61 -14.12 13.20
C PHE A 61 -5.15 -13.75 13.43
N ARG A 62 -4.42 -13.50 12.34
CA ARG A 62 -3.01 -13.13 12.44
C ARG A 62 -2.69 -11.97 11.49
N GLY A 63 -1.99 -10.97 12.01
CA GLY A 63 -1.43 -9.87 11.25
C GLY A 63 0.06 -9.75 11.51
N ALA A 64 0.87 -9.75 10.45
CA ALA A 64 2.32 -9.65 10.58
C ALA A 64 2.95 -8.93 9.37
N ALA A 65 4.04 -8.21 9.64
CA ALA A 65 5.00 -7.78 8.64
C ALA A 65 6.17 -8.76 8.58
N ARG A 66 6.64 -9.05 7.38
CA ARG A 66 7.85 -9.84 7.14
C ARG A 66 8.71 -9.15 6.09
N ALA A 67 10.02 -9.17 6.31
CA ALA A 67 10.99 -8.77 5.31
C ALA A 67 12.13 -9.78 5.29
N ARG A 68 12.56 -10.19 4.08
CA ARG A 68 13.68 -11.09 3.86
C ARG A 68 14.56 -10.50 2.77
N TRP A 69 15.85 -10.33 3.06
CA TRP A 69 16.80 -9.78 2.09
C TRP A 69 18.16 -10.43 2.23
N ARG A 70 18.98 -10.32 1.19
CA ARG A 70 20.35 -10.82 1.17
C ARG A 70 21.33 -9.65 1.14
N GLU A 71 22.33 -9.71 1.98
CA GLU A 71 23.46 -8.80 1.96
C GLU A 71 24.72 -9.53 1.50
N VAL A 72 25.42 -8.92 0.55
CA VAL A 72 26.72 -9.44 0.10
C VAL A 72 27.81 -8.79 0.92
N GLY A 73 28.31 -9.51 1.92
CA GLY A 73 29.48 -9.14 2.71
C GLY A 73 30.77 -9.49 1.97
N THR A 74 31.79 -8.64 2.11
CA THR A 74 33.16 -8.95 1.61
C THR A 74 34.05 -9.22 2.80
N GLU A 75 34.40 -10.47 3.04
CA GLU A 75 35.37 -10.86 4.06
C GLU A 75 36.68 -11.26 3.36
N GLY A 76 37.62 -10.32 3.27
CA GLY A 76 38.82 -10.45 2.46
C GLY A 76 38.53 -10.56 0.97
N SER A 77 38.97 -11.66 0.31
CA SER A 77 38.69 -11.92 -1.12
C SER A 77 37.43 -12.79 -1.35
N ARG A 78 36.75 -13.20 -0.30
CA ARG A 78 35.51 -14.02 -0.41
C ARG A 78 34.27 -13.14 -0.29
N LYS A 79 33.38 -13.28 -1.27
CA LYS A 79 32.01 -12.78 -1.16
C LYS A 79 31.17 -13.77 -0.37
N THR A 80 30.63 -13.37 0.76
CA THR A 80 29.69 -14.14 1.57
C THR A 80 28.32 -13.51 1.45
N GLU A 81 27.30 -14.31 1.09
CA GLU A 81 25.91 -13.89 1.12
C GLU A 81 25.33 -14.23 2.49
N VAL A 82 24.78 -13.24 3.17
CA VAL A 82 24.08 -13.39 4.45
C VAL A 82 22.62 -13.10 4.21
N GLU A 83 21.76 -14.08 4.51
CA GLU A 83 20.31 -13.92 4.45
C GLU A 83 19.81 -13.36 5.79
N HIS A 84 19.01 -12.30 5.70
CA HIS A 84 18.37 -11.65 6.84
C HIS A 84 16.87 -11.84 6.75
N GLU A 85 16.23 -12.14 7.89
CA GLU A 85 14.79 -12.20 8.02
C GLU A 85 14.36 -11.42 9.27
N LYS A 86 13.32 -10.57 9.11
CA LYS A 86 12.67 -9.85 10.21
C LYS A 86 11.16 -10.05 10.13
N GLU A 87 10.54 -10.35 11.27
CA GLU A 87 9.11 -10.44 11.43
C GLU A 87 8.63 -9.52 12.56
N GLU A 88 7.52 -8.84 12.36
CA GLU A 88 6.81 -8.07 13.37
C GLU A 88 5.35 -8.51 13.38
N ILE A 89 4.92 -9.10 14.50
CA ILE A 89 3.55 -9.59 14.69
C ILE A 89 2.73 -8.48 15.35
N TYR A 90 1.61 -8.09 14.74
CA TYR A 90 0.70 -7.08 15.26
C TYR A 90 -0.37 -7.70 16.16
N PHE A 91 -0.83 -8.88 15.79
CA PHE A 91 -1.72 -9.73 16.58
C PHE A 91 -1.67 -11.17 16.08
N ASP A 92 -1.98 -12.12 16.98
CA ASP A 92 -2.09 -13.55 16.69
C ASP A 92 -3.10 -14.17 17.67
N ASP A 93 -4.39 -13.96 17.39
CA ASP A 93 -5.48 -14.33 18.28
C ASP A 93 -6.15 -15.61 17.81
N ARG A 94 -6.36 -16.54 18.74
CA ARG A 94 -7.01 -17.83 18.51
C ARG A 94 -8.30 -17.93 19.29
N PHE A 95 -9.31 -18.46 18.65
CA PHE A 95 -10.64 -18.66 19.21
C PHE A 95 -11.12 -20.09 18.96
N CYS A 96 -11.61 -20.75 20.00
CA CYS A 96 -12.36 -21.98 19.87
C CYS A 96 -13.83 -21.62 19.64
N LEU A 97 -14.35 -21.90 18.45
CA LEU A 97 -15.74 -21.64 18.10
C LEU A 97 -16.66 -22.74 18.61
N TRP A 98 -16.14 -23.97 18.72
CA TRP A 98 -16.89 -25.12 19.24
C TRP A 98 -15.94 -26.23 19.71
N GLY A 99 -16.34 -26.99 20.76
CA GLY A 99 -15.52 -28.02 21.35
C GLY A 99 -14.52 -27.45 22.38
N LYS A 100 -13.47 -28.20 22.65
CA LYS A 100 -12.33 -27.78 23.48
C LYS A 100 -11.06 -28.12 22.72
N VAL A 101 -10.27 -27.12 22.40
CA VAL A 101 -8.93 -27.31 21.86
C VAL A 101 -7.96 -27.29 23.03
N ALA A 102 -7.10 -28.30 23.12
CA ALA A 102 -6.16 -28.46 24.21
C ALA A 102 -5.12 -27.33 24.22
N ASP A 103 -5.29 -26.40 25.16
CA ASP A 103 -4.19 -25.71 25.77
C ASP A 103 -3.98 -26.38 27.13
N ASP A 104 -3.01 -27.29 27.21
CA ASP A 104 -2.43 -27.84 28.43
C ASP A 104 -3.35 -28.67 29.37
N SER A 105 -4.26 -29.49 28.89
CA SER A 105 -4.94 -30.39 29.82
C SER A 105 -5.41 -31.74 29.25
N ARG A 106 -5.28 -32.75 30.07
CA ARG A 106 -5.50 -34.19 29.96
C ARG A 106 -6.89 -34.67 29.51
N TRP A 107 -7.75 -33.77 28.99
CA TRP A 107 -9.11 -34.08 28.58
C TRP A 107 -9.35 -33.57 27.18
N GLU A 108 -8.99 -34.38 26.17
CA GLU A 108 -9.42 -34.15 24.79
C GLU A 108 -10.96 -34.32 24.75
N SER A 109 -11.67 -33.26 24.39
CA SER A 109 -13.08 -33.40 24.08
C SER A 109 -13.20 -34.17 22.77
N ARG A 110 -14.02 -35.21 22.76
CA ARG A 110 -14.33 -36.00 21.57
C ARG A 110 -15.76 -35.72 21.19
N GLU A 111 -15.95 -34.88 20.22
CA GLU A 111 -17.25 -34.51 19.71
C GLU A 111 -17.45 -35.11 18.32
N VAL A 112 -18.67 -35.50 17.99
CA VAL A 112 -18.99 -36.04 16.67
C VAL A 112 -19.80 -35.02 15.90
N LEU A 113 -19.24 -34.54 14.80
CA LEU A 113 -19.99 -33.80 13.79
C LEU A 113 -20.66 -34.78 12.83
N ASN A 114 -21.99 -34.80 12.84
CA ASN A 114 -22.77 -35.61 11.93
C ASN A 114 -22.74 -35.05 10.50
N ARG A 115 -23.13 -35.89 9.53
CA ARG A 115 -23.30 -35.48 8.14
C ARG A 115 -24.23 -34.27 8.05
N GLY A 116 -23.77 -33.19 7.34
CA GLY A 116 -24.56 -31.99 7.17
C GLY A 116 -23.68 -30.72 7.03
N ARG A 117 -24.36 -29.62 7.02
CA ARG A 117 -23.74 -28.28 7.00
C ARG A 117 -23.83 -27.66 8.39
N HIS A 118 -22.69 -27.36 8.98
CA HIS A 118 -22.58 -26.74 10.30
C HIS A 118 -22.06 -25.32 10.15
N LEU A 119 -22.71 -24.37 10.82
CA LEU A 119 -22.39 -22.92 10.73
C LEU A 119 -21.88 -22.42 12.08
N PHE A 120 -20.70 -21.84 12.09
CA PHE A 120 -20.07 -21.24 13.26
C PHE A 120 -19.87 -19.74 13.02
N PRO A 121 -20.83 -18.89 13.45
CA PRO A 121 -20.72 -17.45 13.26
C PRO A 121 -19.63 -16.87 14.16
N PHE A 122 -18.95 -15.83 13.68
CA PHE A 122 -17.95 -15.13 14.46
C PHE A 122 -17.96 -13.62 14.20
N GLN A 123 -17.38 -12.90 15.14
CA GLN A 123 -17.10 -11.48 15.04
C GLN A 123 -15.73 -11.21 15.67
N TYR A 124 -14.86 -10.48 14.94
CA TYR A 124 -13.55 -10.08 15.42
C TYR A 124 -13.32 -8.60 15.16
N LYS A 125 -12.81 -7.86 16.15
CA LYS A 125 -12.42 -6.45 15.99
C LYS A 125 -10.93 -6.39 15.69
N LEU A 126 -10.56 -5.86 14.52
CA LEU A 126 -9.16 -5.57 14.20
C LEU A 126 -8.59 -4.58 15.22
N PRO A 127 -7.33 -4.74 15.65
CA PRO A 127 -6.66 -3.76 16.50
C PRO A 127 -6.59 -2.38 15.83
N ASP A 128 -6.69 -1.33 16.66
CA ASP A 128 -6.59 0.04 16.20
C ASP A 128 -5.14 0.38 15.83
N GLY A 129 -4.94 1.06 14.71
CA GLY A 129 -3.66 1.62 14.29
C GLY A 129 -2.66 0.62 13.75
N ILE A 130 -3.08 -0.57 13.33
CA ILE A 130 -2.23 -1.49 12.56
C ILE A 130 -1.92 -0.90 11.17
N PRO A 131 -0.76 -1.22 10.55
CA PRO A 131 -0.38 -0.69 9.25
C PRO A 131 -1.29 -1.20 8.12
N CYS A 132 -1.24 -0.54 6.94
CA CYS A 132 -1.88 -1.04 5.75
C CYS A 132 -1.25 -2.36 5.29
N SER A 133 -2.06 -3.23 4.65
CA SER A 133 -1.52 -4.35 3.88
C SER A 133 -0.52 -3.86 2.86
N PHE A 134 0.52 -4.65 2.62
CA PHE A 134 1.58 -4.35 1.66
C PHE A 134 2.12 -5.66 1.07
N GLU A 135 2.38 -5.66 -0.23
CA GLU A 135 3.16 -6.69 -0.92
C GLU A 135 4.31 -6.04 -1.67
N GLY A 136 5.47 -6.64 -1.59
CA GLY A 136 6.68 -6.26 -2.30
C GLY A 136 7.58 -7.47 -2.54
N PRO A 137 8.67 -7.31 -3.30
CA PRO A 137 9.54 -8.44 -3.67
C PRO A 137 10.11 -9.18 -2.47
N ASP A 138 10.57 -8.44 -1.47
CA ASP A 138 11.30 -9.00 -0.32
C ASP A 138 10.59 -8.71 1.01
N ALA A 139 9.39 -8.08 0.96
CA ALA A 139 8.69 -7.64 2.17
C ALA A 139 7.19 -7.64 1.97
N SER A 140 6.45 -8.04 3.02
CA SER A 140 4.99 -8.05 3.00
C SER A 140 4.39 -7.70 4.35
N ILE A 141 3.16 -7.16 4.34
CA ILE A 141 2.30 -7.01 5.51
C ILE A 141 0.98 -7.69 5.17
N ARG A 142 0.73 -8.83 5.79
CA ARG A 142 -0.44 -9.68 5.53
C ARG A 142 -1.30 -9.86 6.76
N TYR A 143 -2.60 -9.92 6.52
CA TYR A 143 -3.63 -10.20 7.52
C TYR A 143 -4.40 -11.42 7.07
N THR A 144 -4.35 -12.49 7.87
CA THR A 144 -4.92 -13.79 7.52
C THR A 144 -5.94 -14.24 8.55
N ILE A 145 -6.99 -14.90 8.07
CA ILE A 145 -7.98 -15.58 8.86
C ILE A 145 -7.83 -17.08 8.53
N HIS A 146 -7.50 -17.87 9.53
CA HIS A 146 -7.30 -19.30 9.38
C HIS A 146 -8.36 -20.05 10.16
N GLY A 147 -9.16 -20.87 9.47
CA GLY A 147 -10.13 -21.79 10.08
C GLY A 147 -9.58 -23.21 10.12
N ALA A 148 -9.81 -23.92 11.21
CA ALA A 148 -9.38 -25.30 11.37
C ALA A 148 -10.47 -26.16 12.02
N LEU A 149 -10.71 -27.33 11.44
CA LEU A 149 -11.41 -28.44 12.06
C LEU A 149 -10.34 -29.36 12.65
N VAL A 150 -10.22 -29.34 13.98
CA VAL A 150 -9.21 -30.11 14.71
C VAL A 150 -9.74 -31.52 14.93
N ARG A 151 -9.14 -32.48 14.24
CA ARG A 151 -9.55 -33.90 14.30
C ARG A 151 -8.83 -34.62 15.43
N VAL A 152 -9.53 -35.54 16.08
CA VAL A 152 -8.92 -36.42 17.11
C VAL A 152 -7.92 -37.38 16.46
N ALA A 153 -8.16 -37.81 15.23
CA ALA A 153 -7.26 -38.67 14.47
C ALA A 153 -7.14 -38.19 13.01
N GLY A 154 -5.90 -38.21 12.49
CA GLY A 154 -5.59 -37.79 11.14
C GLY A 154 -5.25 -36.29 11.04
N ALA A 155 -5.05 -35.80 9.83
CA ALA A 155 -4.72 -34.41 9.57
C ALA A 155 -5.95 -33.50 9.79
N ASN A 156 -5.72 -32.31 10.33
CA ASN A 156 -6.73 -31.27 10.44
C ASN A 156 -7.20 -30.82 9.06
N VAL A 157 -8.47 -30.45 8.94
CA VAL A 157 -8.99 -29.77 7.75
C VAL A 157 -8.88 -28.27 7.99
N THR A 158 -8.28 -27.55 7.08
CA THR A 158 -8.00 -26.12 7.23
C THR A 158 -8.48 -25.31 6.04
N THR A 159 -8.75 -24.04 6.29
CA THR A 159 -9.04 -23.03 5.25
C THR A 159 -8.35 -21.73 5.62
N ASN A 160 -7.90 -20.98 4.63
CA ASN A 160 -7.27 -19.69 4.80
C ASN A 160 -7.98 -18.62 3.98
N LYS A 161 -8.03 -17.40 4.51
CA LYS A 161 -8.45 -16.23 3.75
C LYS A 161 -7.58 -15.05 4.13
N THR A 162 -6.92 -14.46 3.14
CA THR A 162 -6.15 -13.22 3.31
C THR A 162 -7.05 -12.04 3.02
N ILE A 163 -6.97 -11.01 3.86
CA ILE A 163 -7.76 -9.79 3.76
C ILE A 163 -6.85 -8.59 3.56
N THR A 164 -7.35 -7.56 2.89
CA THR A 164 -6.70 -6.27 2.82
C THR A 164 -7.11 -5.42 4.02
N VAL A 165 -6.13 -4.90 4.74
CA VAL A 165 -6.35 -3.90 5.79
C VAL A 165 -5.84 -2.57 5.30
N LEU A 166 -6.67 -1.54 5.39
CA LEU A 166 -6.35 -0.16 5.05
C LEU A 166 -6.34 0.72 6.31
N ARG A 167 -5.68 1.85 6.18
CA ARG A 167 -5.68 2.90 7.17
C ARG A 167 -5.72 4.24 6.46
N ASP A 168 -6.58 5.14 6.92
CA ASP A 168 -6.60 6.49 6.38
C ASP A 168 -5.33 7.26 6.79
N LEU A 169 -4.60 7.72 5.78
CA LEU A 169 -3.48 8.64 5.92
C LEU A 169 -3.95 10.03 5.49
N ASP A 170 -4.26 10.88 6.45
CA ASP A 170 -4.53 12.30 6.24
C ASP A 170 -3.29 13.11 6.66
N VAL A 171 -2.66 13.76 5.67
CA VAL A 171 -1.43 14.56 5.90
C VAL A 171 -1.62 15.61 7.00
N LYS A 172 -2.85 16.05 7.25
CA LYS A 172 -3.12 17.11 8.24
C LYS A 172 -3.11 16.62 9.68
N LYS A 173 -3.57 15.41 9.94
CA LYS A 173 -3.54 14.83 11.30
C LYS A 173 -2.11 14.48 11.73
N ASP A 174 -1.25 14.12 10.76
CA ASP A 174 0.15 13.80 11.05
C ASP A 174 1.09 15.03 11.03
N SER A 175 0.68 16.13 10.42
CA SER A 175 1.50 17.34 10.27
C SER A 175 1.20 18.44 11.31
N GLU A 176 0.22 18.27 12.19
CA GLU A 176 -0.05 19.22 13.29
C GLU A 176 1.15 19.44 14.24
N LYS A 177 2.19 18.64 14.13
CA LYS A 177 3.45 18.80 14.87
C LYS A 177 4.58 19.53 14.14
N LYS A 178 4.47 19.80 12.84
CA LYS A 178 5.54 20.50 12.09
C LYS A 178 4.95 21.34 10.95
N SER A 179 4.79 22.63 11.23
CA SER A 179 4.67 23.78 10.31
C SER A 179 3.52 23.82 9.28
N PRO A 180 2.92 24.99 9.06
CA PRO A 180 1.71 25.13 8.25
C PRO A 180 2.02 24.90 6.77
N THR A 181 1.15 24.14 6.18
CA THR A 181 0.84 23.99 4.74
C THR A 181 1.46 25.03 3.83
N SER A 182 2.66 24.79 3.41
CA SER A 182 3.23 25.51 2.30
C SER A 182 2.92 24.71 1.02
N ARG A 183 2.21 25.34 0.09
CA ARG A 183 2.16 24.93 -1.31
C ARG A 183 3.55 25.12 -1.90
N HIS A 184 4.54 24.41 -1.38
CA HIS A 184 5.87 24.49 -1.93
C HIS A 184 5.93 23.53 -3.11
N THR A 185 6.08 24.10 -4.25
CA THR A 185 6.62 23.43 -5.43
C THR A 185 7.87 22.69 -5.00
N LEU A 186 7.92 21.40 -5.28
CA LEU A 186 9.10 20.59 -5.01
C LEU A 186 10.01 20.68 -6.22
N GLU A 187 11.26 21.02 -6.01
CA GLU A 187 12.24 21.18 -7.08
C GLU A 187 13.53 20.46 -6.68
N ASP A 188 14.10 19.75 -7.62
CA ASP A 188 15.43 19.17 -7.50
C ASP A 188 16.26 19.50 -8.72
N HIS A 189 17.53 19.76 -8.48
CA HIS A 189 18.52 20.07 -9.51
C HIS A 189 19.64 19.05 -9.46
N ALA A 190 19.94 18.45 -10.60
CA ALA A 190 21.09 17.60 -10.77
C ALA A 190 22.04 18.18 -11.78
N GLU A 191 23.33 18.15 -11.46
CA GLU A 191 24.41 18.49 -12.37
C GLU A 191 25.43 17.37 -12.40
N ARG A 192 25.88 16.98 -13.58
CA ARG A 192 26.94 16.02 -13.75
C ARG A 192 28.03 16.57 -14.65
N THR A 193 29.25 16.52 -14.15
CA THR A 193 30.46 16.95 -14.90
C THR A 193 31.15 15.71 -15.46
N PHE A 194 31.49 15.75 -16.73
CA PHE A 194 32.26 14.72 -17.42
C PHE A 194 33.69 15.20 -17.59
N SER A 195 34.65 14.38 -17.16
CA SER A 195 36.07 14.64 -17.44
C SER A 195 36.33 14.39 -18.93
N THR A 196 36.74 15.42 -19.63
CA THR A 196 37.26 15.31 -21.00
C THR A 196 38.75 15.51 -20.99
N THR A 197 39.46 14.73 -21.80
CA THR A 197 40.94 14.79 -21.96
C THR A 197 41.44 16.14 -22.48
N CYS A 198 40.54 17.03 -22.87
CA CYS A 198 40.86 18.32 -23.45
C CYS A 198 40.17 19.44 -22.65
N CYS A 199 40.95 20.12 -21.83
CA CYS A 199 40.84 21.45 -21.18
C CYS A 199 39.47 22.13 -20.88
N ARG A 200 38.30 21.57 -21.23
CA ARG A 200 37.00 22.15 -20.90
C ARG A 200 36.14 21.13 -20.18
N PRO A 201 35.76 21.37 -18.93
CA PRO A 201 34.80 20.52 -18.26
C PRO A 201 33.45 20.55 -19.00
N SER A 202 33.02 19.42 -19.51
CA SER A 202 31.70 19.28 -20.10
C SER A 202 30.71 18.87 -19.05
N ARG A 203 29.57 19.55 -18.96
CA ARG A 203 28.54 19.27 -17.93
C ARG A 203 27.17 19.13 -18.57
N VAL A 204 26.30 18.43 -17.87
CA VAL A 204 24.88 18.40 -18.14
C VAL A 204 24.16 18.79 -16.87
N SER A 205 23.13 19.61 -16.97
CA SER A 205 22.28 19.99 -15.86
C SER A 205 20.83 19.66 -16.14
N CYS A 206 20.11 19.28 -15.09
CA CYS A 206 18.67 18.97 -15.11
C CYS A 206 17.99 19.65 -13.93
N SER A 207 16.80 20.18 -14.18
CA SER A 207 15.85 20.63 -13.14
C SER A 207 14.55 19.87 -13.30
N LEU A 208 14.06 19.32 -12.21
CA LEU A 208 12.78 18.63 -12.09
C LEU A 208 11.93 19.34 -11.06
N CYS A 209 10.74 19.76 -11.46
CA CYS A 209 9.82 20.52 -10.64
C CYS A 209 8.44 19.82 -10.59
N VAL A 210 7.91 19.62 -9.39
CA VAL A 210 6.59 19.03 -9.15
C VAL A 210 5.75 20.01 -8.32
N PRO A 211 4.53 20.39 -8.77
CA PRO A 211 3.78 21.52 -8.20
C PRO A 211 3.19 21.25 -6.81
N LYS A 212 3.10 20.00 -6.38
CA LYS A 212 2.60 19.67 -5.06
C LYS A 212 3.28 18.41 -4.49
N ARG A 213 3.18 18.25 -3.16
CA ARG A 213 3.86 17.17 -2.43
C ARG A 213 3.04 15.90 -2.29
N SER A 214 1.71 16.00 -2.27
CA SER A 214 0.83 14.88 -1.91
C SER A 214 -0.09 14.52 -3.05
N PHE A 215 -0.23 13.23 -3.33
CA PHE A 215 -1.07 12.69 -4.38
C PHE A 215 -1.86 11.49 -3.84
N VAL A 216 -3.00 11.20 -4.46
CA VAL A 216 -3.77 9.98 -4.22
C VAL A 216 -3.66 9.04 -5.43
N PRO A 217 -3.82 7.70 -5.24
CA PRO A 217 -3.92 6.78 -6.37
C PRO A 217 -5.06 7.19 -7.31
N GLY A 218 -4.81 7.18 -8.63
CA GLY A 218 -5.72 7.69 -9.67
C GLY A 218 -5.50 9.15 -10.05
N GLU A 219 -4.71 9.90 -9.27
CA GLU A 219 -4.35 11.27 -9.63
C GLU A 219 -3.19 11.31 -10.62
N THR A 220 -3.16 12.34 -11.46
CA THR A 220 -2.05 12.58 -12.39
C THR A 220 -1.04 13.55 -11.78
N ILE A 221 0.22 13.17 -11.77
CA ILE A 221 1.36 14.02 -11.41
C ILE A 221 1.75 14.78 -12.68
N HIS A 222 1.82 16.12 -12.58
CA HIS A 222 2.36 16.96 -13.62
C HIS A 222 3.75 17.44 -13.23
N ALA A 223 4.73 17.19 -14.08
CA ALA A 223 6.11 17.57 -13.82
C ALA A 223 6.66 18.51 -14.91
N ASP A 224 7.37 19.55 -14.50
CA ASP A 224 8.11 20.45 -15.38
C ASP A 224 9.59 20.06 -15.34
N ILE A 225 10.18 19.87 -16.52
CA ILE A 225 11.56 19.40 -16.68
C ILE A 225 12.32 20.35 -17.57
N GLN A 226 13.55 20.67 -17.18
CA GLN A 226 14.49 21.40 -18.01
C GLN A 226 15.82 20.65 -18.04
N ILE A 227 16.38 20.44 -19.24
CA ILE A 227 17.70 19.81 -19.44
C ILE A 227 18.55 20.67 -20.30
N HIS A 228 19.80 20.84 -19.90
CA HIS A 228 20.82 21.52 -20.69
C HIS A 228 22.06 20.64 -20.83
N ASN A 229 22.24 20.09 -22.04
CA ASN A 229 23.41 19.28 -22.38
C ASN A 229 24.54 20.14 -22.92
N MET A 230 25.47 20.54 -22.07
CA MET A 230 26.70 21.28 -22.45
C MET A 230 27.87 20.33 -22.73
N THR A 231 27.60 19.03 -22.93
CA THR A 231 28.63 18.04 -23.28
C THR A 231 28.78 17.96 -24.80
N MET A 232 29.84 17.27 -25.25
CA MET A 232 30.05 16.95 -26.66
C MET A 232 29.41 15.64 -27.09
N LYS A 233 28.72 14.96 -26.14
CA LYS A 233 28.07 13.67 -26.37
C LYS A 233 26.54 13.81 -26.42
N LYS A 234 25.87 13.04 -27.29
CA LYS A 234 24.43 12.89 -27.28
C LYS A 234 24.04 12.06 -26.05
N SER A 235 22.96 12.42 -25.35
CA SER A 235 22.38 11.53 -24.34
C SER A 235 21.63 10.38 -25.02
N GLY A 236 21.38 9.31 -24.28
CA GLY A 236 20.34 8.34 -24.59
C GLY A 236 18.95 8.87 -24.25
N VAL A 237 18.00 7.96 -24.14
CA VAL A 237 16.60 8.25 -23.82
C VAL A 237 16.48 8.97 -22.50
N CYS A 238 15.54 9.91 -22.41
CA CYS A 238 15.17 10.61 -21.18
C CYS A 238 13.82 10.08 -20.70
N ARG A 239 13.78 9.63 -19.44
CA ARG A 239 12.62 9.00 -18.82
C ARG A 239 12.18 9.77 -17.59
N LEU A 240 10.87 9.88 -17.43
CA LEU A 240 10.24 10.35 -16.18
C LEU A 240 9.60 9.14 -15.51
N GLN A 241 9.89 8.92 -14.24
CA GLN A 241 9.55 7.71 -13.51
C GLN A 241 8.88 8.02 -12.17
N LEU A 242 7.85 7.27 -11.82
CA LEU A 242 7.34 7.18 -10.46
C LEU A 242 7.94 5.93 -9.81
N LYS A 243 8.70 6.13 -8.74
CA LYS A 243 9.35 5.05 -7.99
C LYS A 243 8.80 4.94 -6.58
N GLN A 244 8.57 3.70 -6.15
CA GLN A 244 8.34 3.33 -4.77
C GLN A 244 9.69 2.88 -4.17
N LEU A 245 10.04 3.43 -3.02
CA LEU A 245 11.26 3.12 -2.29
C LEU A 245 10.86 2.30 -1.05
N VAL A 246 11.11 1.01 -1.08
CA VAL A 246 10.84 0.10 0.04
C VAL A 246 12.12 -0.07 0.83
N THR A 247 12.09 0.35 2.11
CA THR A 247 13.23 0.23 3.01
C THR A 247 12.91 -0.82 4.08
N TYR A 248 13.82 -1.75 4.30
CA TYR A 248 13.76 -2.76 5.35
C TYR A 248 15.15 -2.99 5.94
N GLY A 249 15.19 -3.43 7.21
CA GLY A 249 16.44 -3.44 7.96
C GLY A 249 16.86 -2.01 8.34
N GLU A 250 18.16 -1.78 8.45
CA GLU A 250 18.72 -0.48 8.83
C GLU A 250 19.02 0.41 7.62
N SER A 251 19.40 -0.19 6.49
CA SER A 251 19.89 0.56 5.31
C SER A 251 19.49 -0.03 3.97
N HIS A 252 18.82 -1.18 3.93
CA HIS A 252 18.47 -1.81 2.68
C HIS A 252 17.25 -1.11 2.05
N CYS A 253 17.46 -0.49 0.90
CA CYS A 253 16.41 0.21 0.15
C CYS A 253 16.31 -0.36 -1.26
N ARG A 254 15.12 -0.88 -1.61
CA ARG A 254 14.81 -1.39 -2.95
C ARG A 254 13.89 -0.44 -3.68
N PRO A 255 14.35 0.20 -4.76
CA PRO A 255 13.48 0.99 -5.64
C PRO A 255 12.64 0.06 -6.52
N ILE A 256 11.35 0.36 -6.63
CA ILE A 256 10.38 -0.33 -7.48
C ILE A 256 9.83 0.70 -8.45
N LEU A 257 9.90 0.41 -9.74
CA LEU A 257 9.30 1.24 -10.78
C LEU A 257 7.79 1.01 -10.80
N LEU A 258 7.00 2.06 -10.60
CA LEU A 258 5.54 2.00 -10.65
C LEU A 258 4.99 2.42 -12.01
N GLU A 259 5.54 3.51 -12.57
CA GLU A 259 5.11 4.10 -13.82
C GLU A 259 6.30 4.78 -14.49
N GLU A 260 6.37 4.72 -15.82
CA GLU A 260 7.45 5.32 -16.60
C GLU A 260 6.92 5.88 -17.92
N ILE A 261 7.43 7.04 -18.30
CA ILE A 261 7.21 7.59 -19.62
C ILE A 261 8.55 8.01 -20.25
N GLU A 262 8.76 7.61 -21.48
CA GLU A 262 9.85 8.11 -22.31
C GLU A 262 9.39 9.42 -22.96
N PHE A 263 10.07 10.53 -22.65
CA PHE A 263 9.63 11.85 -23.15
C PHE A 263 10.61 12.47 -24.16
N HIS A 264 11.80 11.88 -24.34
CA HIS A 264 12.74 12.31 -25.35
C HIS A 264 13.77 11.24 -25.70
N GLU A 265 14.03 11.05 -26.99
CA GLU A 265 14.98 10.04 -27.54
C GLU A 265 16.47 10.36 -27.27
N GLY A 266 16.76 11.55 -26.78
CA GLY A 266 18.10 11.96 -26.39
C GLY A 266 18.48 13.38 -26.81
N MET A 267 19.20 14.06 -25.93
CA MET A 267 19.66 15.46 -26.07
C MET A 267 20.93 15.53 -26.89
N ARG A 268 20.94 16.38 -27.94
CA ARG A 268 22.15 16.67 -28.73
C ARG A 268 23.15 17.51 -27.94
N PRO A 269 24.44 17.50 -28.30
CA PRO A 269 25.42 18.42 -27.78
C PRO A 269 24.98 19.88 -27.89
N GLY A 270 25.15 20.67 -26.81
CA GLY A 270 24.75 22.07 -26.73
C GLY A 270 23.26 22.35 -26.65
N GLN A 271 22.42 21.32 -26.66
CA GLN A 271 20.96 21.47 -26.66
C GLN A 271 20.45 21.83 -25.28
N ARG A 272 19.53 22.79 -25.22
CA ARG A 272 18.70 23.11 -24.05
C ARG A 272 17.24 22.92 -24.44
N ARG A 273 16.49 22.16 -23.62
CA ARG A 273 15.05 21.92 -23.77
C ARG A 273 14.32 22.01 -22.46
N GLN A 274 13.05 22.38 -22.58
CA GLN A 274 12.10 22.41 -21.48
C GLN A 274 10.84 21.67 -21.90
N TRP A 275 10.30 20.87 -21.00
CA TRP A 275 9.01 20.22 -21.09
C TRP A 275 8.16 20.67 -19.93
N ASN A 276 6.95 21.10 -20.21
CA ASN A 276 6.01 21.57 -19.21
C ASN A 276 4.88 20.57 -19.08
N SER A 277 4.48 20.28 -17.83
CA SER A 277 3.32 19.46 -17.50
C SER A 277 3.35 18.04 -18.10
N LEU A 278 4.51 17.39 -18.08
CA LEU A 278 4.58 15.97 -18.38
C LEU A 278 3.74 15.19 -17.38
N SER A 279 2.87 14.33 -17.87
CA SER A 279 1.85 13.65 -17.07
C SER A 279 2.28 12.22 -16.72
N LEU A 280 2.21 11.87 -15.44
CA LEU A 280 2.52 10.56 -14.91
C LEU A 280 1.37 10.11 -14.00
N ALA A 281 0.76 8.96 -14.28
CA ALA A 281 -0.35 8.44 -13.51
C ALA A 281 0.12 7.85 -12.17
N VAL A 282 -0.70 7.98 -11.12
CA VAL A 282 -0.45 7.27 -9.87
C VAL A 282 -1.30 6.00 -9.85
N PRO A 283 -0.69 4.81 -9.98
CA PRO A 283 -1.42 3.54 -9.99
C PRO A 283 -1.99 3.19 -8.61
N PRO A 284 -2.83 2.15 -8.50
CA PRO A 284 -3.24 1.59 -7.22
C PRO A 284 -2.01 1.17 -6.42
N THR A 285 -1.78 1.80 -5.28
CA THR A 285 -0.58 1.55 -4.45
C THR A 285 -0.84 1.90 -2.99
N CYS A 286 0.00 1.37 -2.09
CA CYS A 286 -0.12 1.65 -0.66
C CYS A 286 0.23 3.11 -0.33
N PRO A 287 -0.32 3.67 0.77
CA PRO A 287 0.05 4.99 1.23
C PRO A 287 1.52 5.04 1.70
N SER A 288 2.12 6.22 1.60
CA SER A 288 3.46 6.48 2.13
C SER A 288 3.51 6.26 3.65
N ARG A 289 4.64 5.80 4.14
CA ARG A 289 4.91 5.58 5.57
C ARG A 289 3.93 4.61 6.19
N LEU A 290 4.30 3.36 6.27
CA LEU A 290 3.53 2.32 6.94
C LEU A 290 3.56 2.56 8.46
N SER A 291 2.71 3.47 8.92
CA SER A 291 2.60 3.87 10.33
C SER A 291 2.56 2.66 11.25
N LYS A 292 3.41 2.66 12.30
CA LYS A 292 3.60 1.58 13.27
C LYS A 292 4.24 0.29 12.72
N CYS A 293 4.69 0.25 11.49
CA CYS A 293 5.59 -0.81 11.03
C CYS A 293 7.04 -0.39 11.29
N ARG A 294 7.80 -1.23 11.98
CA ARG A 294 9.23 -1.01 12.27
C ARG A 294 10.14 -1.80 11.33
N VAL A 295 9.57 -2.73 10.60
CA VAL A 295 10.31 -3.63 9.70
C VAL A 295 10.39 -3.06 8.30
N ILE A 296 9.33 -2.39 7.85
CA ILE A 296 9.17 -1.89 6.48
C ILE A 296 8.78 -0.41 6.50
N ASP A 297 9.47 0.43 5.71
CA ASP A 297 9.05 1.80 5.37
C ASP A 297 8.89 1.94 3.87
N VAL A 298 7.84 2.63 3.45
CA VAL A 298 7.51 2.87 2.03
C VAL A 298 7.47 4.37 1.76
N ARG A 299 8.26 4.80 0.79
CA ARG A 299 8.34 6.18 0.31
C ARG A 299 8.19 6.21 -1.20
N TYR A 300 7.97 7.40 -1.74
CA TYR A 300 7.81 7.59 -3.18
C TYR A 300 8.61 8.79 -3.65
N CYS A 301 9.08 8.71 -4.89
CA CYS A 301 9.68 9.85 -5.57
C CYS A 301 9.29 9.86 -7.05
N VAL A 302 9.22 11.07 -7.60
CA VAL A 302 9.22 11.29 -9.04
C VAL A 302 10.67 11.53 -9.43
N ALA A 303 11.17 10.79 -10.40
CA ALA A 303 12.57 10.85 -10.82
C ALA A 303 12.68 11.07 -12.32
N ILE A 304 13.71 11.79 -12.73
CA ILE A 304 14.16 11.87 -14.11
C ILE A 304 15.44 11.09 -14.26
N GLU A 305 15.54 10.35 -15.35
CA GLU A 305 16.71 9.58 -15.72
C GLU A 305 17.07 9.85 -17.17
N CYS A 306 18.30 10.29 -17.42
CA CYS A 306 18.84 10.46 -18.76
C CYS A 306 20.17 9.72 -18.86
N GLN A 307 20.23 8.75 -19.76
CA GLN A 307 21.41 7.92 -19.97
C GLN A 307 22.45 8.68 -20.77
N PHE A 308 23.70 8.64 -20.33
CA PHE A 308 24.89 9.01 -21.10
C PHE A 308 25.78 7.78 -21.21
N SER A 309 26.72 7.77 -22.15
CA SER A 309 27.52 6.55 -22.49
C SER A 309 28.11 5.85 -21.26
N ASP A 310 28.54 6.58 -20.27
CA ASP A 310 29.32 6.12 -19.11
C ASP A 310 28.71 6.56 -17.76
N SER A 311 27.55 7.21 -17.78
CA SER A 311 26.90 7.70 -16.58
C SER A 311 25.42 8.01 -16.80
N VAL A 312 24.69 8.16 -15.69
CA VAL A 312 23.30 8.54 -15.68
C VAL A 312 23.16 9.89 -15.01
N LEU A 313 22.45 10.82 -15.67
CA LEU A 313 21.95 12.02 -15.01
C LEU A 313 20.65 11.64 -14.30
N TYR A 314 20.59 11.91 -13.00
CA TYR A 314 19.46 11.53 -12.14
C TYR A 314 19.10 12.69 -11.22
N ALA A 315 17.82 13.07 -11.22
CA ALA A 315 17.24 13.99 -10.26
C ALA A 315 15.93 13.38 -9.72
N ALA A 316 15.61 13.56 -8.45
CA ALA A 316 14.43 12.98 -7.85
C ALA A 316 13.81 13.87 -6.78
N VAL A 317 12.50 14.04 -6.87
CA VAL A 317 11.69 14.82 -5.93
C VAL A 317 10.87 13.86 -5.07
N PRO A 318 11.01 13.88 -3.73
CA PRO A 318 10.21 13.03 -2.85
C PRO A 318 8.77 13.52 -2.81
N ILE A 319 7.83 12.58 -2.99
CA ILE A 319 6.39 12.83 -2.89
C ILE A 319 5.75 11.94 -1.82
N THR A 320 4.51 12.24 -1.46
CA THR A 320 3.73 11.47 -0.49
C THR A 320 2.46 10.95 -1.14
N ILE A 321 2.25 9.65 -1.12
CA ILE A 321 0.98 9.04 -1.50
C ILE A 321 0.09 8.96 -0.26
N VAL A 322 -1.12 9.49 -0.36
CA VAL A 322 -2.11 9.60 0.72
C VAL A 322 -3.42 8.93 0.33
N THR A 323 -4.28 8.65 1.31
CA THR A 323 -5.59 7.98 1.09
C THR A 323 -6.75 8.97 0.99
N VAL A 324 -6.53 10.23 1.36
CA VAL A 324 -7.53 11.29 1.35
C VAL A 324 -7.07 12.41 0.43
N PRO A 325 -7.87 12.82 -0.56
CA PRO A 325 -7.52 13.92 -1.45
C PRO A 325 -7.32 15.25 -0.71
N GLU A 326 -6.55 16.15 -1.31
CA GLU A 326 -6.35 17.51 -0.79
C GLU A 326 -7.68 18.26 -0.63
N ARG A 327 -7.75 19.19 0.34
CA ARG A 327 -8.93 20.06 0.53
C ARG A 327 -9.32 20.77 -0.76
N GLY A 328 -10.61 20.71 -1.09
CA GLY A 328 -11.14 21.29 -2.33
C GLY A 328 -11.06 20.36 -3.54
N ILE A 329 -10.52 19.16 -3.39
CA ILE A 329 -10.65 18.07 -4.36
C ILE A 329 -11.66 17.07 -3.81
N ILE A 330 -12.75 16.84 -4.55
CA ILE A 330 -13.83 15.92 -4.16
C ILE A 330 -13.74 14.67 -5.03
N PRO A 331 -13.71 13.48 -4.41
CA PRO A 331 -13.83 12.24 -5.15
C PRO A 331 -15.28 12.10 -5.69
N VAL A 332 -15.42 12.00 -6.99
CA VAL A 332 -16.70 11.77 -7.68
C VAL A 332 -16.94 10.28 -7.81
N ARG A 333 -15.91 9.55 -8.22
CA ARG A 333 -15.94 8.10 -8.35
C ARG A 333 -14.65 7.49 -7.85
N TRP A 334 -14.76 6.40 -7.10
CA TRP A 334 -13.63 5.62 -6.61
C TRP A 334 -14.02 4.16 -6.45
N SER A 335 -13.04 3.28 -6.47
CA SER A 335 -13.17 1.84 -6.24
C SER A 335 -11.97 1.31 -5.46
N TYR A 336 -12.07 0.06 -5.00
CA TYR A 336 -10.90 -0.67 -4.54
C TYR A 336 -10.28 -1.43 -5.71
N GLN A 337 -9.03 -1.15 -6.02
CA GLN A 337 -8.30 -1.80 -7.10
C GLN A 337 -7.07 -2.53 -6.57
N GLU A 338 -6.80 -3.69 -7.15
CA GLU A 338 -5.62 -4.49 -6.84
C GLU A 338 -4.35 -3.78 -7.31
N CYS A 339 -3.28 -3.95 -6.53
CA CYS A 339 -1.96 -3.56 -6.96
C CYS A 339 -1.49 -4.54 -8.04
N GLU A 340 -1.35 -4.06 -9.28
CA GLU A 340 -1.00 -4.90 -10.45
C GLU A 340 0.48 -5.27 -10.52
N GLN A 341 1.29 -4.85 -9.56
CA GLN A 341 2.72 -5.12 -9.58
C GLN A 341 3.00 -6.61 -9.39
N ASP A 342 3.55 -7.22 -10.41
CA ASP A 342 3.96 -8.62 -10.39
C ASP A 342 5.39 -8.72 -9.81
N TYR A 343 5.47 -8.95 -8.50
CA TYR A 343 6.73 -9.13 -7.79
C TYR A 343 7.23 -10.58 -7.91
N ARG A 344 7.25 -11.16 -9.11
CA ARG A 344 7.86 -12.46 -9.31
C ARG A 344 9.37 -12.30 -9.26
N ASP A 345 9.97 -12.76 -8.18
CA ASP A 345 11.42 -12.98 -8.16
C ASP A 345 11.75 -14.17 -9.05
N ASP A 346 12.68 -13.96 -10.00
CA ASP A 346 13.25 -15.01 -10.87
C ASP A 346 14.01 -16.11 -10.09
N VAL A 347 13.95 -16.12 -8.75
CA VAL A 347 14.86 -16.93 -7.91
C VAL A 347 14.15 -17.98 -7.05
N ASN A 348 12.81 -18.02 -6.95
CA ASN A 348 12.13 -19.01 -6.10
C ASN A 348 11.04 -19.78 -6.84
N GLU A 349 11.41 -20.84 -7.54
CA GLU A 349 10.50 -21.87 -8.08
C GLU A 349 9.81 -22.74 -7.00
N ASP A 350 10.14 -22.59 -5.71
CA ASP A 350 9.71 -23.47 -4.62
C ASP A 350 8.60 -22.87 -3.74
N LYS A 351 7.82 -21.92 -4.25
CA LYS A 351 6.61 -21.52 -3.52
C LYS A 351 5.44 -22.41 -3.95
N SER A 352 5.06 -23.31 -3.00
CA SER A 352 3.75 -23.94 -2.94
C SER A 352 2.66 -22.99 -3.46
N THR A 353 1.68 -23.54 -4.14
CA THR A 353 0.49 -22.95 -4.76
C THR A 353 -0.37 -22.06 -3.85
N ASP A 354 0.22 -21.23 -2.99
CA ASP A 354 -0.50 -20.18 -2.28
C ASP A 354 -0.89 -19.10 -3.31
N GLU A 355 -2.17 -18.83 -3.44
CA GLU A 355 -2.71 -17.76 -4.26
C GLU A 355 -1.92 -16.48 -4.01
N ILE A 356 -1.44 -15.87 -5.09
CA ILE A 356 -0.72 -14.60 -5.04
C ILE A 356 -1.67 -13.55 -4.44
N PHE A 357 -1.42 -13.17 -3.20
CA PHE A 357 -2.21 -12.12 -2.56
C PHE A 357 -1.87 -10.77 -3.18
N ARG A 358 -2.89 -10.06 -3.66
CA ARG A 358 -2.79 -8.70 -4.18
C ARG A 358 -3.63 -7.77 -3.31
N PRO A 359 -3.01 -6.90 -2.49
CA PRO A 359 -3.74 -5.93 -1.68
C PRO A 359 -4.55 -5.00 -2.56
N LYS A 360 -5.75 -4.63 -2.09
CA LYS A 360 -6.63 -3.68 -2.77
C LYS A 360 -6.50 -2.31 -2.13
N TYR A 361 -6.22 -1.29 -2.95
CA TYR A 361 -6.13 0.09 -2.49
C TYR A 361 -7.24 0.94 -3.06
N LYS A 362 -7.59 2.00 -2.34
CA LYS A 362 -8.56 2.98 -2.79
C LYS A 362 -7.99 3.74 -3.98
N PHE A 363 -8.67 3.65 -5.12
CA PHE A 363 -8.31 4.29 -6.38
C PHE A 363 -9.38 5.28 -6.78
N PHE A 364 -9.00 6.51 -7.09
CA PHE A 364 -9.90 7.60 -7.43
C PHE A 364 -9.98 7.72 -8.96
N GLU A 365 -11.04 7.17 -9.53
CA GLU A 365 -11.27 7.17 -10.99
C GLU A 365 -11.62 8.57 -11.50
N GLU A 366 -12.29 9.38 -10.66
CA GLU A 366 -12.67 10.74 -11.00
C GLU A 366 -12.57 11.67 -9.80
N LEU A 367 -11.77 12.74 -9.96
CA LEU A 367 -11.56 13.78 -8.97
C LEU A 367 -12.00 15.13 -9.53
N LYS A 368 -12.79 15.88 -8.76
CA LYS A 368 -13.24 17.24 -9.13
C LYS A 368 -12.61 18.29 -8.24
N ASP A 369 -11.87 19.24 -8.81
CA ASP A 369 -11.33 20.40 -8.10
C ASP A 369 -12.40 21.50 -8.03
N ILE A 370 -13.08 21.59 -6.89
CA ILE A 370 -14.12 22.58 -6.66
C ILE A 370 -13.60 24.01 -6.49
N ARG A 371 -12.31 24.18 -6.27
CA ARG A 371 -11.67 25.51 -6.17
C ARG A 371 -11.64 26.21 -7.52
N LYS A 372 -11.67 25.46 -8.63
CA LYS A 372 -11.71 25.94 -10.02
C LYS A 372 -13.14 26.15 -10.53
N ASP A 373 -14.13 25.63 -9.82
CA ASP A 373 -15.54 25.70 -10.21
C ASP A 373 -16.15 27.05 -9.77
N LYS A 374 -16.27 28.00 -10.71
CA LYS A 374 -16.84 29.33 -10.46
C LYS A 374 -18.26 29.26 -9.87
N TYR A 375 -19.07 28.30 -10.28
CA TYR A 375 -20.43 28.13 -9.81
C TYR A 375 -20.47 27.64 -8.35
N PHE A 376 -19.58 26.75 -8.00
CA PHE A 376 -19.45 26.24 -6.64
C PHE A 376 -18.92 27.31 -5.68
N ILE A 377 -17.98 28.14 -6.12
CA ILE A 377 -17.45 29.29 -5.34
C ILE A 377 -18.58 30.29 -5.02
N LEU A 378 -19.46 30.55 -5.99
CA LEU A 378 -20.63 31.41 -5.78
C LEU A 378 -21.61 30.83 -4.76
N LYS A 379 -21.92 29.51 -4.84
CA LYS A 379 -22.76 28.81 -3.85
C LYS A 379 -22.14 28.81 -2.45
N LEU A 380 -20.85 28.62 -2.32
CA LEU A 380 -20.15 28.70 -1.02
C LEU A 380 -20.23 30.09 -0.38
N ARG A 381 -20.22 31.17 -1.20
CA ARG A 381 -20.40 32.54 -0.71
C ARG A 381 -21.83 32.80 -0.20
N GLN A 382 -22.83 32.13 -0.79
CA GLN A 382 -24.25 32.28 -0.41
C GLN A 382 -24.69 31.35 0.74
N SER A 383 -23.91 30.32 1.10
CA SER A 383 -24.27 29.33 2.10
C SER A 383 -23.13 29.04 3.06
N PRO A 384 -22.95 29.86 4.12
CA PRO A 384 -21.84 29.72 5.08
C PRO A 384 -21.74 28.34 5.74
N GLY A 385 -22.86 27.64 5.94
CA GLY A 385 -22.90 26.29 6.54
C GLY A 385 -22.26 25.22 5.67
N ILE A 386 -22.35 25.32 4.34
CA ILE A 386 -21.70 24.41 3.40
C ILE A 386 -20.18 24.65 3.40
N LYS A 387 -19.77 25.93 3.53
CA LYS A 387 -18.34 26.30 3.64
C LYS A 387 -17.66 25.64 4.84
N ARG A 388 -18.31 25.63 6.01
CA ARG A 388 -17.80 24.96 7.22
C ARG A 388 -17.63 23.45 7.04
N ARG A 389 -18.59 22.80 6.36
CA ARG A 389 -18.60 21.34 6.19
C ARG A 389 -17.58 20.84 5.19
N LEU A 390 -17.31 21.58 4.12
CA LEU A 390 -16.41 21.17 3.02
C LEU A 390 -14.98 21.72 3.16
N LEU A 391 -14.80 22.88 3.79
CA LEU A 391 -13.50 23.54 3.95
C LEU A 391 -12.90 23.41 5.37
N GLY A 392 -13.66 22.84 6.33
CA GLY A 392 -13.26 22.67 7.73
C GLY A 392 -13.31 23.98 8.52
N ASN A 393 -13.56 23.88 9.82
CA ASN A 393 -13.66 25.02 10.74
C ASN A 393 -12.31 25.72 10.89
N GLU A 394 -12.12 26.87 10.27
CA GLU A 394 -11.02 27.80 10.55
C GLU A 394 -11.35 28.84 11.63
N ALA A 395 -12.40 28.66 12.43
CA ALA A 395 -12.92 29.72 13.31
C ALA A 395 -13.26 29.27 14.74
N GLU A 396 -12.47 28.38 15.36
CA GLU A 396 -12.62 28.12 16.81
C GLU A 396 -11.35 28.38 17.64
N SER A 397 -10.44 29.25 17.17
CA SER A 397 -9.26 29.66 17.98
C SER A 397 -9.06 31.17 18.11
N ARG A 398 -10.10 31.97 17.93
CA ARG A 398 -10.07 33.41 18.22
C ARG A 398 -11.36 33.81 18.92
N GLY A 399 -11.49 33.43 20.19
CA GLY A 399 -12.70 33.78 20.94
C GLY A 399 -12.65 33.50 22.45
N ASP A 400 -11.48 33.31 23.05
CA ASP A 400 -11.41 33.19 24.53
C ASP A 400 -10.11 33.80 25.10
N SER A 401 -9.84 35.07 24.78
CA SER A 401 -8.78 35.82 25.47
C SER A 401 -9.04 37.32 25.62
N GLU A 402 -10.33 37.76 25.60
CA GLU A 402 -10.69 39.13 25.97
C GLU A 402 -11.98 39.16 26.80
N ALA A 403 -11.97 38.58 27.99
CA ALA A 403 -13.00 38.85 28.99
C ALA A 403 -12.53 38.39 30.38
N VAL A 404 -11.38 38.87 30.88
CA VAL A 404 -11.10 38.94 32.32
C VAL A 404 -10.12 40.10 32.55
N ASN A 405 -10.60 41.32 32.58
CA ASN A 405 -9.97 42.42 33.30
C ASN A 405 -10.86 43.68 33.24
N GLU A 406 -11.98 43.64 33.92
CA GLU A 406 -12.68 44.87 34.39
C GLU A 406 -13.64 44.49 35.50
N SER A 407 -13.09 44.30 36.70
CA SER A 407 -13.82 44.55 37.96
C SER A 407 -12.84 44.38 39.10
N LYS A 408 -12.16 45.50 39.46
CA LYS A 408 -11.77 45.88 40.83
C LYS A 408 -11.01 47.20 40.76
N ALA A 409 -11.73 48.27 40.95
CA ALA A 409 -11.35 49.45 41.70
C ALA A 409 -12.61 50.08 42.26
#